data_7df7e39d47f56e40a24c5336df296deb
#
_entry.id   7df7e39d47f56e40a24c5336df296deb
#
_cell.length_a   1.000
_cell.length_b   1.000
_cell.length_c   1.000
_cell.angle_alpha   90.00
_cell.angle_beta   90.00
_cell.angle_gamma   90.00
#
_symmetry.space_group_name_H-M   'P 1'
#
loop_
_entity.id
_entity.type
_entity.pdbx_description
1 polymer ?
#
loop_
_entity_poly.entity_id
_entity_poly.type
_entity_poly.pdbx_seq_one_letter_code
_entity_poly.pdbx_strand_id
1 'polypeptide(L)'
;MVSTQSPPGPRACFPGAHVLAFYRDMLGFLCRLRHEYGDVVAFRLGPERTVLLSHPEHIHEVLVRQHRAFLKGRRGDVSKQFLGQGLLNSEGALHQRQRHLMQPAFHRQRLARMPP
;
A
#
# COMPACT_ATOMS: atom_id res chain seq x y z
N MET A 1 -14.42 24.50 -5.01
CA MET A 1 -13.69 24.50 -3.72
C MET A 1 -13.63 23.06 -3.25
N VAL A 2 -12.44 22.45 -3.36
CA VAL A 2 -12.24 21.12 -2.79
C VAL A 2 -12.18 21.30 -1.27
N SER A 3 -13.16 20.76 -0.58
CA SER A 3 -13.21 20.81 0.89
C SER A 3 -12.01 20.01 1.44
N THR A 4 -11.06 20.70 2.00
CA THR A 4 -9.82 20.14 2.59
C THR A 4 -10.12 19.51 3.97
N GLN A 5 -11.27 18.86 4.12
CA GLN A 5 -11.53 18.11 5.34
C GLN A 5 -10.70 16.84 5.35
N SER A 6 -9.89 16.71 6.40
CA SER A 6 -9.16 15.47 6.65
C SER A 6 -10.16 14.32 6.81
N PRO A 7 -9.91 13.15 6.19
CA PRO A 7 -10.78 11.99 6.38
C PRO A 7 -11.00 11.69 7.87
N PRO A 8 -12.19 11.16 8.24
CA PRO A 8 -12.47 10.77 9.61
C PRO A 8 -11.50 9.68 10.08
N GLY A 9 -11.31 9.58 11.37
CA GLY A 9 -10.46 8.54 11.93
C GLY A 9 -10.28 8.64 13.43
N PRO A 10 -9.77 7.58 14.04
CA PRO A 10 -9.62 7.48 15.48
C PRO A 10 -8.58 8.45 16.01
N ARG A 11 -8.85 8.99 17.18
CA ARG A 11 -7.86 9.73 17.96
C ARG A 11 -7.07 8.75 18.83
N ALA A 12 -5.75 8.80 18.76
CA ALA A 12 -4.92 7.97 19.62
C ALA A 12 -5.00 8.45 21.08
N CYS A 13 -5.24 7.53 22.01
CA CYS A 13 -5.25 7.83 23.44
C CYS A 13 -3.83 8.19 23.96
N PHE A 14 -2.79 7.62 23.31
CA PHE A 14 -1.39 7.91 23.61
C PHE A 14 -0.53 7.69 22.34
N PRO A 15 0.66 8.30 22.23
CA PRO A 15 1.58 8.04 21.14
C PRO A 15 1.92 6.56 21.04
N GLY A 16 1.58 5.93 19.89
CA GLY A 16 1.85 4.49 19.68
C GLY A 16 0.66 3.55 19.93
N ALA A 17 -0.49 4.03 20.43
CA ALA A 17 -1.67 3.17 20.65
C ALA A 17 -2.09 2.41 19.36
N HIS A 18 -2.13 3.09 18.22
CA HIS A 18 -2.48 2.48 16.95
C HIS A 18 -1.39 1.53 16.44
N VAL A 19 -0.12 1.80 16.75
CA VAL A 19 1.00 0.91 16.41
C VAL A 19 0.84 -0.42 17.14
N LEU A 20 0.59 -0.36 18.46
CA LEU A 20 0.38 -1.56 19.26
C LEU A 20 -0.83 -2.36 18.79
N ALA A 21 -1.97 -1.70 18.56
CA ALA A 21 -3.17 -2.34 18.06
C ALA A 21 -2.95 -2.98 16.69
N PHE A 22 -2.24 -2.29 15.78
CA PHE A 22 -1.93 -2.77 14.45
C PHE A 22 -1.02 -4.02 14.47
N TYR A 23 0.03 -4.03 15.29
CA TYR A 23 0.92 -5.19 15.37
C TYR A 23 0.32 -6.38 16.11
N ARG A 24 -0.60 -6.14 17.02
CA ARG A 24 -1.27 -7.21 17.78
C ARG A 24 -2.32 -7.95 16.97
N ASP A 25 -3.12 -7.21 16.21
CA ASP A 25 -4.19 -7.75 15.34
C ASP A 25 -4.45 -6.77 14.20
N MET A 26 -3.64 -6.86 13.14
CA MET A 26 -3.69 -5.95 12.00
C MET A 26 -5.04 -6.01 11.28
N LEU A 27 -5.53 -7.21 10.99
CA LEU A 27 -6.77 -7.36 10.24
C LEU A 27 -7.98 -6.90 11.03
N GLY A 28 -8.09 -7.29 12.29
CA GLY A 28 -9.16 -6.85 13.17
C GLY A 28 -9.13 -5.34 13.40
N PHE A 29 -7.95 -4.75 13.55
CA PHE A 29 -7.79 -3.29 13.66
C PHE A 29 -8.31 -2.57 12.40
N LEU A 30 -7.90 -2.99 11.20
CA LEU A 30 -8.34 -2.38 9.95
C LEU A 30 -9.84 -2.59 9.69
N CYS A 31 -10.39 -3.77 10.01
CA CYS A 31 -11.82 -4.04 9.92
C CYS A 31 -12.65 -3.15 10.84
N ARG A 32 -12.20 -2.94 12.08
CA ARG A 32 -12.86 -2.01 13.02
C ARG A 32 -12.85 -0.58 12.49
N LEU A 33 -11.70 -0.10 11.98
CA LEU A 33 -11.60 1.24 11.41
C LEU A 33 -12.61 1.44 10.26
N ARG A 34 -12.70 0.47 9.36
CA ARG A 34 -13.67 0.51 8.27
C ARG A 34 -15.10 0.53 8.78
N HIS A 35 -15.42 -0.30 9.77
CA HIS A 35 -16.77 -0.39 10.34
C HIS A 35 -17.20 0.89 11.03
N GLU A 36 -16.30 1.53 11.78
CA GLU A 36 -16.59 2.72 12.57
C GLU A 36 -16.57 4.02 11.77
N TYR A 37 -15.66 4.14 10.81
CA TYR A 37 -15.38 5.41 10.10
C TYR A 37 -15.67 5.37 8.60
N GLY A 38 -15.97 4.20 8.03
CA GLY A 38 -16.29 4.03 6.62
C GLY A 38 -15.10 3.65 5.74
N ASP A 39 -15.24 3.91 4.44
CA ASP A 39 -14.31 3.40 3.42
C ASP A 39 -13.00 4.19 3.27
N VAL A 40 -12.94 5.40 3.82
CA VAL A 40 -11.75 6.25 3.81
C VAL A 40 -11.45 6.71 5.22
N VAL A 41 -10.40 6.19 5.83
CA VAL A 41 -10.07 6.45 7.23
C VAL A 41 -8.65 6.96 7.37
N ALA A 42 -8.45 8.11 8.02
CA ALA A 42 -7.13 8.63 8.33
C ALA A 42 -6.76 8.33 9.79
N PHE A 43 -5.57 7.76 9.99
CA PHE A 43 -5.03 7.50 11.34
C PHE A 43 -3.51 7.67 11.35
N ARG A 44 -2.92 7.62 12.52
CA ARG A 44 -1.46 7.70 12.67
C ARG A 44 -0.89 6.34 13.08
N LEU A 45 0.09 5.88 12.31
CA LEU A 45 0.85 4.69 12.65
C LEU A 45 2.27 5.12 13.07
N GLY A 46 2.44 5.39 14.34
CA GLY A 46 3.63 6.05 14.85
C GLY A 46 3.71 7.53 14.39
N PRO A 47 4.84 7.97 13.84
CA PRO A 47 4.99 9.33 13.31
C PRO A 47 4.26 9.52 11.96
N GLU A 48 3.89 8.43 11.28
CA GLU A 48 3.36 8.47 9.93
C GLU A 48 1.85 8.65 9.90
N ARG A 49 1.39 9.55 9.02
CA ARG A 49 -0.02 9.69 8.70
C ARG A 49 -0.38 8.64 7.65
N THR A 50 -1.33 7.78 7.98
CA THR A 50 -1.76 6.66 7.16
C THR A 50 -3.23 6.84 6.79
N VAL A 51 -3.59 6.46 5.57
CA VAL A 51 -4.98 6.46 5.11
C VAL A 51 -5.34 5.04 4.69
N LEU A 52 -6.39 4.51 5.28
CA LEU A 52 -7.02 3.26 4.86
C LEU A 52 -8.04 3.56 3.76
N LEU A 53 -7.93 2.86 2.64
CA LEU A 53 -8.90 2.86 1.57
C LEU A 53 -9.50 1.46 1.45
N SER A 54 -10.82 1.35 1.55
CA SER A 54 -11.53 0.06 1.52
C SER A 54 -12.50 -0.08 0.36
N HIS A 55 -12.88 1.03 -0.30
CA HIS A 55 -13.79 1.00 -1.44
C HIS A 55 -13.04 0.60 -2.72
N PRO A 56 -13.57 -0.33 -3.53
CA PRO A 56 -12.91 -0.80 -4.76
C PRO A 56 -12.55 0.31 -5.74
N GLU A 57 -13.40 1.32 -5.90
CA GLU A 57 -13.13 2.46 -6.80
C GLU A 57 -11.93 3.29 -6.34
N HIS A 58 -11.81 3.56 -5.04
CA HIS A 58 -10.66 4.30 -4.49
C HIS A 58 -9.38 3.50 -4.66
N ILE A 59 -9.44 2.17 -4.43
CA ILE A 59 -8.29 1.28 -4.63
C ILE A 59 -7.89 1.25 -6.11
N HIS A 60 -8.85 1.14 -7.02
CA HIS A 60 -8.60 1.19 -8.47
C HIS A 60 -8.00 2.53 -8.90
N GLU A 61 -8.50 3.64 -8.38
CA GLU A 61 -7.97 4.98 -8.66
C GLU A 61 -6.49 5.07 -8.30
N VAL A 62 -6.12 4.66 -7.08
CA VAL A 62 -4.73 4.71 -6.60
C VAL A 62 -3.81 3.74 -7.34
N LEU A 63 -4.24 2.48 -7.51
CA LEU A 63 -3.37 1.43 -8.03
C LEU A 63 -3.28 1.39 -9.56
N VAL A 64 -4.30 1.88 -10.26
CA VAL A 64 -4.39 1.80 -11.72
C VAL A 64 -4.25 3.16 -12.37
N ARG A 65 -5.15 4.11 -12.04
CA ARG A 65 -5.17 5.41 -12.71
C ARG A 65 -4.03 6.33 -12.30
N GLN A 66 -3.77 6.40 -10.99
CA GLN A 66 -2.79 7.33 -10.42
C GLN A 66 -1.53 6.65 -9.88
N HIS A 67 -1.26 5.40 -10.29
CA HIS A 67 -0.13 4.61 -9.78
C HIS A 67 1.23 5.33 -9.86
N ARG A 68 1.40 6.28 -10.81
CA ARG A 68 2.64 7.06 -10.97
C ARG A 68 2.80 8.16 -9.92
N ALA A 69 1.71 8.59 -9.28
CA ALA A 69 1.73 9.61 -8.23
C ALA A 69 2.03 9.02 -6.85
N PHE A 70 2.00 7.70 -6.72
CA PHE A 70 2.22 7.00 -5.45
C PHE A 70 3.52 6.22 -5.48
N LEU A 71 4.30 6.36 -4.41
CA LEU A 71 5.52 5.60 -4.18
C LEU A 71 5.27 4.57 -3.08
N LYS A 72 6.11 3.53 -3.05
CA LYS A 72 6.12 2.56 -1.96
C LYS A 72 6.54 3.28 -0.68
N GLY A 73 5.78 3.08 0.40
CA GLY A 73 6.07 3.73 1.68
C GLY A 73 7.37 3.24 2.32
N ARG A 74 7.75 3.82 3.46
CA ARG A 74 8.99 3.54 4.23
C ARG A 74 9.26 2.06 4.50
N ARG A 75 8.23 1.21 4.57
CA ARG A 75 8.42 -0.25 4.68
C ARG A 75 9.14 -0.84 3.47
N GLY A 76 8.94 -0.26 2.27
CA GLY A 76 9.72 -0.61 1.09
C GLY A 76 11.21 -0.28 1.26
N ASP A 77 11.54 0.81 1.96
CA ASP A 77 12.94 1.20 2.18
C ASP A 77 13.67 0.26 3.15
N VAL A 78 12.99 -0.25 4.18
CA VAL A 78 13.56 -1.26 5.07
C VAL A 78 13.82 -2.57 4.32
N SER A 79 12.89 -3.01 3.48
CA SER A 79 13.08 -4.22 2.68
C SER A 79 14.19 -4.09 1.64
N LYS A 80 14.45 -2.89 1.11
CA LYS A 80 15.57 -2.62 0.18
C LYS A 80 16.93 -2.91 0.80
N GLN A 81 17.09 -2.69 2.10
CA GLN A 81 18.35 -2.97 2.79
C GLN A 81 18.70 -4.47 2.83
N PHE A 82 17.67 -5.33 2.89
CA PHE A 82 17.86 -6.79 2.99
C PHE A 82 17.73 -7.50 1.64
N LEU A 83 16.83 -7.04 0.77
CA LEU A 83 16.48 -7.70 -0.49
C LEU A 83 17.02 -6.97 -1.73
N GLY A 84 17.73 -5.85 -1.53
CA GLY A 84 18.26 -5.05 -2.62
C GLY A 84 17.19 -4.36 -3.49
N GLN A 85 17.59 -3.98 -4.71
CA GLN A 85 16.72 -3.24 -5.65
C GLN A 85 16.10 -4.15 -6.72
N GLY A 86 15.62 -5.32 -6.32
CA GLY A 86 14.85 -6.18 -7.21
C GLY A 86 13.50 -5.60 -7.60
N LEU A 87 12.79 -6.27 -8.51
CA LEU A 87 11.49 -5.80 -9.05
C LEU A 87 10.47 -5.44 -7.96
N LEU A 88 10.47 -6.19 -6.85
CA LEU A 88 9.55 -5.94 -5.74
C LEU A 88 9.86 -4.62 -5.00
N ASN A 89 11.12 -4.27 -4.87
CA ASN A 89 11.59 -3.13 -4.08
C ASN A 89 11.96 -1.91 -4.90
N SER A 90 12.12 -2.06 -6.22
CA SER A 90 12.43 -0.94 -7.12
C SER A 90 11.25 -0.01 -7.33
N GLU A 91 11.53 1.25 -7.64
CA GLU A 91 10.54 2.30 -7.87
C GLU A 91 10.88 3.13 -9.12
N GLY A 92 9.91 3.89 -9.59
CA GLY A 92 10.07 4.84 -10.70
C GLY A 92 10.58 4.18 -11.99
N ALA A 93 11.53 4.82 -12.64
CA ALA A 93 12.07 4.40 -13.94
C ALA A 93 12.78 3.02 -13.87
N LEU A 94 13.48 2.73 -12.77
CA LEU A 94 14.13 1.45 -12.56
C LEU A 94 13.12 0.30 -12.52
N HIS A 95 12.03 0.46 -11.77
CA HIS A 95 10.94 -0.52 -11.70
C HIS A 95 10.31 -0.76 -13.07
N GLN A 96 10.02 0.31 -13.82
CA GLN A 96 9.44 0.21 -15.16
C GLN A 96 10.37 -0.55 -16.12
N ARG A 97 11.66 -0.25 -16.10
CA ARG A 97 12.67 -0.95 -16.92
C ARG A 97 12.75 -2.43 -16.56
N GLN A 98 12.83 -2.77 -15.30
CA GLN A 98 12.89 -4.17 -14.83
C GLN A 98 11.61 -4.92 -15.21
N ARG A 99 10.44 -4.29 -15.00
CA ARG A 99 9.15 -4.88 -15.38
C ARG A 99 9.08 -5.17 -16.89
N HIS A 100 9.49 -4.21 -17.73
CA HIS A 100 9.53 -4.42 -19.19
C HIS A 100 10.44 -5.56 -19.61
N LEU A 101 11.60 -5.70 -18.98
CA LEU A 101 12.55 -6.78 -19.28
C LEU A 101 12.01 -8.16 -18.86
N MET A 102 11.26 -8.21 -17.76
CA MET A 102 10.72 -9.48 -17.23
C MET A 102 9.38 -9.88 -17.84
N GLN A 103 8.59 -8.93 -18.30
CA GLN A 103 7.24 -9.14 -18.81
C GLN A 103 7.13 -10.22 -19.90
N PRO A 104 8.07 -10.32 -20.88
CA PRO A 104 8.02 -11.37 -21.92
C PRO A 104 8.10 -12.80 -21.36
N ALA A 105 8.75 -13.00 -20.19
CA ALA A 105 8.86 -14.32 -19.54
C ALA A 105 7.51 -14.84 -19.03
N PHE A 106 6.58 -13.92 -18.72
CA PHE A 106 5.24 -14.23 -18.16
C PHE A 106 4.12 -14.24 -19.21
N HIS A 107 4.44 -14.21 -20.50
CA HIS A 107 3.43 -14.36 -21.54
C HIS A 107 2.80 -15.76 -21.49
N ARG A 108 1.45 -15.82 -21.70
CA ARG A 108 0.67 -17.06 -21.65
C ARG A 108 1.27 -18.20 -22.47
N GLN A 109 1.83 -17.91 -23.65
CA GLN A 109 2.46 -18.91 -24.52
C GLN A 109 3.73 -19.54 -23.90
N ARG A 110 4.48 -18.78 -23.10
CA ARG A 110 5.64 -19.30 -22.37
C ARG A 110 5.24 -20.08 -21.14
N LEU A 111 4.26 -19.58 -20.38
CA LEU A 111 3.74 -20.28 -19.21
C LEU A 111 3.12 -21.63 -19.57
N ALA A 112 2.42 -21.72 -20.72
CA ALA A 112 1.85 -22.98 -21.22
C ALA A 112 2.90 -24.03 -21.64
N ARG A 113 4.15 -23.63 -21.85
CA ARG A 113 5.28 -24.51 -22.21
C ARG A 113 6.14 -24.93 -21.02
N MET A 114 5.87 -24.42 -19.82
CA MET A 114 6.56 -24.84 -18.62
C MET A 114 6.08 -26.25 -18.22
N PRO A 115 6.96 -27.21 -18.02
CA PRO A 115 6.60 -28.50 -17.46
C PRO A 115 6.12 -28.33 -16.01
N PRO A 116 5.25 -29.23 -15.51
CA PRO A 116 4.76 -29.21 -14.15
C PRO A 116 5.88 -29.41 -13.12
#